data_e48f636b09c2f3b771f05857b145808a
#
_entry.id   e48f636b09c2f3b771f05857b145808a
#
_cell.length_a   1.000
_cell.length_b   1.000
_cell.length_c   1.000
_cell.angle_alpha   90.00
_cell.angle_beta   90.00
_cell.angle_gamma   90.00
#
_symmetry.space_group_name_H-M   'P 1'
#
loop_
_entity.id
_entity.type
_entity.pdbx_description
1 polymer ?
#
loop_
_entity_poly.entity_id
_entity_poly.type
_entity_poly.pdbx_seq_one_letter_code
_entity_poly.pdbx_strand_id
1 'polypeptide(L)'
;FSNAIKGMGDACRKFDTPVTGGNVSFYNQSEEGPVYPTPTIGMVGVLEDFKNQMTLDFINSGNVIMLIGKATDDIACSEYLKDIHGITKSPVPHFDLNDEYALQQTIKDLIRNQLIYSAHDVSEGGLFTTLLESAMVNSLGFEIETDATIRKDAYLFGEGQSRVVVSTSSEKAFVIENICKEYGVPVNVLGTVTDGKISIDGEQFGNTIDYKNLYDNAIGQYMTQEVAV
;
A
#
# COMPACT_ATOMS: atom_id res chain seq x y z
N PHE A 1 -4.39 -0.26 25.42
CA PHE A 1 -5.76 -0.67 25.15
C PHE A 1 -6.69 0.54 24.90
N SER A 2 -6.80 1.48 25.85
CA SER A 2 -7.71 2.64 25.73
C SER A 2 -7.48 3.46 24.46
N ASN A 3 -6.22 3.70 24.07
CA ASN A 3 -5.89 4.43 22.85
C ASN A 3 -6.30 3.68 21.58
N ALA A 4 -6.20 2.34 21.56
CA ALA A 4 -6.67 1.54 20.43
C ALA A 4 -8.20 1.67 20.26
N ILE A 5 -8.96 1.55 21.37
CA ILE A 5 -10.42 1.76 21.36
C ILE A 5 -10.79 3.17 20.91
N LYS A 6 -10.05 4.18 21.39
CA LYS A 6 -10.28 5.57 20.98
C LYS A 6 -10.05 5.75 19.49
N GLY A 7 -8.94 5.23 18.95
CA GLY A 7 -8.61 5.31 17.52
C GLY A 7 -9.66 4.63 16.64
N MET A 8 -10.11 3.42 17.00
CA MET A 8 -11.22 2.76 16.33
C MET A 8 -12.50 3.60 16.33
N GLY A 9 -12.85 4.19 17.47
CA GLY A 9 -14.04 5.04 17.60
C GLY A 9 -13.93 6.34 16.78
N ASP A 10 -12.74 6.93 16.68
CA ASP A 10 -12.49 8.13 15.86
C ASP A 10 -12.64 7.79 14.37
N ALA A 11 -12.07 6.65 13.92
CA ALA A 11 -12.24 6.17 12.55
C ALA A 11 -13.70 5.85 12.23
N CYS A 12 -14.40 5.09 13.07
CA CYS A 12 -15.82 4.78 12.86
C CYS A 12 -16.69 6.03 12.70
N ARG A 13 -16.45 7.06 13.51
CA ARG A 13 -17.17 8.34 13.39
C ARG A 13 -16.81 9.10 12.12
N LYS A 14 -15.55 9.09 11.73
CA LYS A 14 -15.06 9.79 10.52
C LYS A 14 -15.61 9.18 9.24
N PHE A 15 -15.65 7.85 9.19
CA PHE A 15 -16.08 7.10 8.00
C PHE A 15 -17.56 6.72 8.00
N ASP A 16 -18.31 7.10 9.06
CA ASP A 16 -19.72 6.72 9.25
C ASP A 16 -19.93 5.20 9.15
N THR A 17 -19.04 4.45 9.78
CA THR A 17 -19.05 2.98 9.78
C THR A 17 -19.22 2.46 11.21
N PRO A 18 -20.46 2.18 11.65
CA PRO A 18 -20.71 1.74 13.01
C PRO A 18 -20.22 0.31 13.25
N VAL A 19 -19.74 0.05 14.46
CA VAL A 19 -19.47 -1.32 14.91
C VAL A 19 -20.79 -2.05 15.10
N THR A 20 -20.98 -3.17 14.41
CA THR A 20 -22.20 -3.99 14.48
C THR A 20 -22.08 -5.18 15.42
N GLY A 21 -20.85 -5.56 15.78
CA GLY A 21 -20.58 -6.66 16.69
C GLY A 21 -19.11 -6.91 16.86
N GLY A 22 -18.78 -7.82 17.72
CA GLY A 22 -17.41 -8.23 18.02
C GLY A 22 -17.27 -8.81 19.42
N ASN A 23 -16.08 -9.27 19.75
CA ASN A 23 -15.75 -9.73 21.09
C ASN A 23 -14.42 -9.14 21.54
N VAL A 24 -14.19 -9.19 22.84
CA VAL A 24 -12.90 -8.86 23.45
C VAL A 24 -12.43 -10.07 24.24
N SER A 25 -11.24 -10.59 23.91
CA SER A 25 -10.59 -11.65 24.65
C SER A 25 -9.33 -11.10 25.30
N PHE A 26 -9.24 -11.17 26.61
CA PHE A 26 -8.11 -10.66 27.36
C PHE A 26 -7.10 -11.77 27.63
N TYR A 27 -6.29 -12.07 26.63
CA TYR A 27 -5.04 -12.79 26.81
C TYR A 27 -3.91 -11.78 26.65
N ASN A 28 -3.56 -11.11 27.75
CA ASN A 28 -2.66 -9.96 27.72
C ASN A 28 -1.20 -10.33 28.01
N GLN A 29 -0.93 -11.62 28.26
CA GLN A 29 0.40 -12.08 28.63
C GLN A 29 0.61 -13.52 28.13
N SER A 30 1.78 -13.75 27.53
CA SER A 30 2.33 -15.07 27.22
C SER A 30 3.49 -15.40 28.17
N GLU A 31 4.09 -16.58 28.02
CA GLU A 31 5.34 -16.95 28.74
C GLU A 31 6.50 -16.02 28.40
N GLU A 32 6.47 -15.42 27.19
CA GLU A 32 7.50 -14.49 26.69
C GLU A 32 7.28 -13.02 27.13
N GLY A 33 6.14 -12.73 27.75
CA GLY A 33 5.80 -11.38 28.23
C GLY A 33 4.43 -10.87 27.79
N PRO A 34 4.19 -9.56 27.96
CA PRO A 34 2.92 -8.96 27.58
C PRO A 34 2.75 -8.90 26.06
N VAL A 35 1.53 -9.17 25.57
CA VAL A 35 1.16 -9.04 24.15
C VAL A 35 0.69 -7.63 23.82
N TYR A 36 0.88 -7.21 22.57
CA TYR A 36 0.40 -5.91 22.11
C TYR A 36 -1.13 -5.89 22.04
N PRO A 37 -1.77 -4.74 22.36
CA PRO A 37 -3.22 -4.57 22.26
C PRO A 37 -3.64 -4.35 20.80
N THR A 38 -3.54 -5.38 19.97
CA THR A 38 -3.78 -5.33 18.52
C THR A 38 -5.23 -5.69 18.22
N PRO A 39 -6.08 -4.73 17.77
CA PRO A 39 -7.43 -5.05 17.32
C PRO A 39 -7.39 -5.67 15.92
N THR A 40 -8.26 -6.64 15.67
CA THR A 40 -8.54 -7.15 14.34
C THR A 40 -9.89 -6.62 13.87
N ILE A 41 -9.92 -5.97 12.72
CA ILE A 41 -11.12 -5.33 12.16
C ILE A 41 -11.57 -6.11 10.92
N GLY A 42 -12.81 -6.60 10.93
CA GLY A 42 -13.48 -7.11 9.75
C GLY A 42 -14.54 -6.11 9.26
N MET A 43 -14.57 -5.83 7.97
CA MET A 43 -15.58 -4.97 7.35
C MET A 43 -16.27 -5.71 6.21
N VAL A 44 -17.58 -5.47 6.07
CA VAL A 44 -18.39 -5.97 4.96
C VAL A 44 -19.09 -4.79 4.32
N GLY A 45 -19.03 -4.70 3.00
CA GLY A 45 -19.70 -3.67 2.21
C GLY A 45 -20.47 -4.28 1.04
N VAL A 46 -21.38 -3.52 0.47
CA VAL A 46 -22.12 -3.88 -0.74
C VAL A 46 -21.57 -3.06 -1.91
N LEU A 47 -21.14 -3.73 -2.96
CA LEU A 47 -20.81 -3.11 -4.22
C LEU A 47 -22.08 -3.03 -5.08
N GLU A 48 -22.64 -1.83 -5.22
CA GLU A 48 -23.92 -1.60 -5.91
C GLU A 48 -23.83 -1.85 -7.42
N ASP A 49 -22.69 -1.50 -8.02
CA ASP A 49 -22.42 -1.71 -9.44
C ASP A 49 -21.08 -2.47 -9.60
N PHE A 50 -21.15 -3.67 -10.16
CA PHE A 50 -19.99 -4.51 -10.43
C PHE A 50 -18.93 -3.83 -11.31
N LYS A 51 -19.30 -2.85 -12.13
CA LYS A 51 -18.35 -2.06 -12.93
C LYS A 51 -17.38 -1.25 -12.09
N ASN A 52 -17.71 -1.01 -10.82
CA ASN A 52 -16.84 -0.33 -9.87
C ASN A 52 -15.91 -1.30 -9.11
N GLN A 53 -15.87 -2.58 -9.50
CA GLN A 53 -14.85 -3.48 -9.00
C GLN A 53 -13.47 -2.98 -9.43
N MET A 54 -12.54 -2.93 -8.49
CA MET A 54 -11.15 -2.52 -8.71
C MET A 54 -10.22 -3.60 -8.18
N THR A 55 -9.17 -3.89 -8.95
CA THR A 55 -8.10 -4.82 -8.58
C THR A 55 -6.78 -4.07 -8.49
N LEU A 56 -5.78 -4.73 -7.91
CA LEU A 56 -4.46 -4.11 -7.72
C LEU A 56 -3.58 -4.21 -8.98
N ASP A 57 -3.89 -5.12 -9.90
CA ASP A 57 -3.00 -5.56 -10.97
C ASP A 57 -2.87 -4.53 -12.10
N PHE A 58 -1.66 -4.26 -12.55
CA PHE A 58 -1.41 -3.53 -13.79
C PHE A 58 -1.99 -4.30 -14.98
N ILE A 59 -2.69 -3.59 -15.87
CA ILE A 59 -3.45 -4.21 -16.96
C ILE A 59 -2.69 -4.18 -18.28
N ASN A 60 -2.06 -3.05 -18.64
CA ASN A 60 -1.38 -2.90 -19.92
C ASN A 60 -0.03 -2.20 -19.77
N SER A 61 0.97 -2.68 -20.52
CA SER A 61 2.21 -1.95 -20.75
C SER A 61 1.93 -0.59 -21.38
N GLY A 62 2.70 0.42 -20.99
CA GLY A 62 2.52 1.81 -21.39
C GLY A 62 1.52 2.60 -20.55
N ASN A 63 0.78 1.97 -19.64
CA ASN A 63 -0.05 2.73 -18.69
C ASN A 63 0.83 3.59 -17.78
N VAL A 64 0.34 4.78 -17.44
CA VAL A 64 0.96 5.69 -16.48
C VAL A 64 0.73 5.16 -15.06
N ILE A 65 1.77 5.16 -14.25
CA ILE A 65 1.72 4.83 -12.82
C ILE A 65 1.74 6.13 -12.02
N MET A 66 0.81 6.29 -11.11
CA MET A 66 0.71 7.46 -10.24
C MET A 66 0.63 7.05 -8.78
N LEU A 67 1.29 7.81 -7.90
CA LEU A 67 1.13 7.73 -6.44
C LEU A 67 0.17 8.84 -6.01
N ILE A 68 -0.97 8.45 -5.46
CA ILE A 68 -1.95 9.35 -4.86
C ILE A 68 -1.75 9.31 -3.34
N GLY A 69 -1.60 10.48 -2.73
CA GLY A 69 -1.17 10.65 -1.35
C GLY A 69 0.22 11.26 -1.26
N LYS A 70 0.61 11.67 -0.07
CA LYS A 70 1.87 12.37 0.18
C LYS A 70 3.05 11.40 0.16
N ALA A 71 4.02 11.62 -0.72
CA ALA A 71 5.32 10.96 -0.61
C ALA A 71 5.99 11.33 0.73
N THR A 72 6.65 10.38 1.37
CA THR A 72 7.20 10.55 2.71
C THR A 72 8.56 9.86 2.83
N ASP A 73 9.39 10.38 3.73
CA ASP A 73 10.65 9.78 4.18
C ASP A 73 10.49 8.97 5.49
N ASP A 74 9.24 8.80 5.95
CA ASP A 74 8.94 8.08 7.18
C ASP A 74 9.06 6.57 6.96
N ILE A 75 10.09 5.98 7.57
CA ILE A 75 10.34 4.52 7.57
C ILE A 75 10.02 3.88 8.93
N ALA A 76 9.42 4.63 9.84
CA ALA A 76 9.12 4.15 11.18
C ALA A 76 8.19 2.93 11.14
N CYS A 77 8.47 1.95 12.00
CA CYS A 77 7.73 0.68 12.13
C CYS A 77 7.65 -0.17 10.85
N SER A 78 8.48 0.09 9.84
CA SER A 78 8.49 -0.67 8.59
C SER A 78 9.17 -2.03 8.73
N GLU A 79 8.77 -2.98 7.89
CA GLU A 79 9.47 -4.27 7.74
C GLU A 79 10.92 -4.05 7.28
N TYR A 80 11.20 -2.99 6.52
CA TYR A 80 12.56 -2.62 6.14
C TYR A 80 13.46 -2.34 7.36
N LEU A 81 12.98 -1.56 8.34
CA LEU A 81 13.74 -1.35 9.57
C LEU A 81 13.93 -2.63 10.37
N LYS A 82 12.90 -3.44 10.45
CA LYS A 82 12.91 -4.68 11.24
C LYS A 82 13.80 -5.74 10.60
N ASP A 83 13.57 -6.07 9.33
CA ASP A 83 14.19 -7.23 8.69
C ASP A 83 15.57 -6.94 8.12
N ILE A 84 15.81 -5.71 7.63
CA ILE A 84 17.12 -5.34 7.05
C ILE A 84 18.05 -4.74 8.12
N HIS A 85 17.52 -3.94 9.04
CA HIS A 85 18.34 -3.24 10.03
C HIS A 85 18.23 -3.81 11.44
N GLY A 86 17.36 -4.79 11.71
CA GLY A 86 17.15 -5.38 13.04
C GLY A 86 16.54 -4.42 14.07
N ILE A 87 15.92 -3.32 13.60
CA ILE A 87 15.33 -2.30 14.45
C ILE A 87 13.86 -2.64 14.70
N THR A 88 13.56 -3.19 15.86
CA THR A 88 12.21 -3.63 16.26
C THR A 88 11.41 -2.56 17.03
N LYS A 89 12.02 -1.41 17.33
CA LYS A 89 11.37 -0.31 18.05
C LYS A 89 11.71 1.02 17.39
N SER A 90 10.69 1.72 16.96
CA SER A 90 10.79 3.05 16.37
C SER A 90 9.60 3.92 16.79
N PRO A 91 9.62 5.24 16.57
CA PRO A 91 8.43 6.07 16.72
C PRO A 91 7.25 5.56 15.90
N VAL A 92 6.04 5.89 16.32
CA VAL A 92 4.83 5.61 15.53
C VAL A 92 4.87 6.46 14.25
N PRO A 93 4.58 5.89 13.07
CA PRO A 93 4.51 6.66 11.82
C PRO A 93 3.48 7.77 11.90
N HIS A 94 3.69 8.84 11.13
CA HIS A 94 2.71 9.91 11.04
C HIS A 94 1.40 9.39 10.42
N PHE A 95 0.29 9.78 11.03
CA PHE A 95 -1.05 9.48 10.52
C PHE A 95 -2.00 10.66 10.77
N ASP A 96 -2.72 11.08 9.73
CA ASP A 96 -3.82 12.05 9.83
C ASP A 96 -5.11 11.45 9.25
N LEU A 97 -6.15 11.38 10.07
CA LEU A 97 -7.43 10.79 9.69
C LEU A 97 -8.19 11.62 8.64
N ASN A 98 -7.91 12.91 8.50
CA ASN A 98 -8.52 13.74 7.46
C ASN A 98 -7.84 13.50 6.11
N ASP A 99 -6.51 13.35 6.11
CA ASP A 99 -5.75 13.02 4.90
C ASP A 99 -6.19 11.65 4.38
N GLU A 100 -6.33 10.66 5.26
CA GLU A 100 -6.86 9.33 4.91
C GLU A 100 -8.29 9.41 4.34
N TYR A 101 -9.17 10.18 4.97
CA TYR A 101 -10.53 10.37 4.49
C TYR A 101 -10.57 11.03 3.11
N ALA A 102 -9.77 12.09 2.89
CA ALA A 102 -9.68 12.78 1.60
C ALA A 102 -9.17 11.84 0.50
N LEU A 103 -8.12 11.05 0.81
CA LEU A 103 -7.60 10.03 -0.10
C LEU A 103 -8.69 9.02 -0.50
N GLN A 104 -9.41 8.44 0.47
CA GLN A 104 -10.45 7.45 0.18
C GLN A 104 -11.58 8.04 -0.66
N GLN A 105 -12.00 9.29 -0.43
CA GLN A 105 -13.01 9.95 -1.27
C GLN A 105 -12.47 10.15 -2.69
N THR A 106 -11.21 10.56 -2.84
CA THR A 106 -10.55 10.71 -4.14
C THR A 106 -10.54 9.39 -4.91
N ILE A 107 -10.02 8.32 -4.31
CA ILE A 107 -9.94 6.98 -4.96
C ILE A 107 -11.34 6.48 -5.36
N LYS A 108 -12.33 6.63 -4.48
CA LYS A 108 -13.72 6.27 -4.76
C LYS A 108 -14.30 7.03 -5.98
N ASP A 109 -14.00 8.31 -6.11
CA ASP A 109 -14.42 9.10 -7.28
C ASP A 109 -13.69 8.70 -8.56
N LEU A 110 -12.39 8.42 -8.48
CA LEU A 110 -11.61 7.94 -9.62
C LEU A 110 -12.15 6.59 -10.14
N ILE A 111 -12.51 5.68 -9.24
CA ILE A 111 -13.12 4.38 -9.58
C ILE A 111 -14.50 4.59 -10.23
N ARG A 112 -15.37 5.37 -9.62
CA ARG A 112 -16.73 5.62 -10.12
C ARG A 112 -16.75 6.25 -11.50
N ASN A 113 -15.82 7.14 -11.78
CA ASN A 113 -15.66 7.80 -13.07
C ASN A 113 -14.81 6.97 -14.06
N GLN A 114 -14.41 5.75 -13.70
CA GLN A 114 -13.62 4.83 -14.53
C GLN A 114 -12.33 5.48 -15.07
N LEU A 115 -11.67 6.27 -14.23
CA LEU A 115 -10.45 7.00 -14.60
C LEU A 115 -9.20 6.17 -14.40
N ILE A 116 -9.22 5.19 -13.49
CA ILE A 116 -8.09 4.32 -13.16
C ILE A 116 -8.37 2.87 -13.56
N TYR A 117 -7.33 2.11 -13.82
CA TYR A 117 -7.38 0.71 -14.24
C TYR A 117 -7.00 -0.26 -13.12
N SER A 118 -6.22 0.22 -12.14
CA SER A 118 -5.85 -0.51 -10.94
C SER A 118 -5.68 0.45 -9.77
N ALA A 119 -5.84 -0.06 -8.56
CA ALA A 119 -5.54 0.66 -7.33
C ALA A 119 -5.01 -0.30 -6.26
N HIS A 120 -3.88 0.05 -5.64
CA HIS A 120 -3.23 -0.73 -4.59
C HIS A 120 -2.72 0.22 -3.51
N ASP A 121 -3.11 0.00 -2.28
CA ASP A 121 -2.60 0.77 -1.13
C ASP A 121 -1.14 0.43 -0.84
N VAL A 122 -0.41 1.44 -0.40
CA VAL A 122 0.98 1.24 0.07
C VAL A 122 0.93 0.78 1.52
N SER A 123 1.29 -0.48 1.75
CA SER A 123 1.29 -1.13 3.05
C SER A 123 2.63 -1.79 3.37
N GLU A 124 2.66 -3.02 3.86
CA GLU A 124 3.88 -3.75 4.23
C GLU A 124 4.88 -3.84 3.07
N GLY A 125 6.14 -3.51 3.36
CA GLY A 125 7.21 -3.45 2.37
C GLY A 125 7.24 -2.18 1.50
N GLY A 126 6.31 -1.25 1.72
CA GLY A 126 6.31 0.08 1.10
C GLY A 126 6.01 0.10 -0.39
N LEU A 127 6.39 1.21 -1.03
CA LEU A 127 6.07 1.49 -2.43
C LEU A 127 6.64 0.44 -3.40
N PHE A 128 7.86 -0.05 -3.16
CA PHE A 128 8.47 -1.05 -4.02
C PHE A 128 7.67 -2.35 -4.06
N THR A 129 7.26 -2.84 -2.90
CA THR A 129 6.45 -4.06 -2.79
C THR A 129 5.08 -3.87 -3.43
N THR A 130 4.41 -2.74 -3.19
CA THR A 130 3.13 -2.39 -3.83
C THR A 130 3.21 -2.42 -5.36
N LEU A 131 4.26 -1.81 -5.93
CA LEU A 131 4.49 -1.82 -7.39
C LEU A 131 4.75 -3.23 -7.92
N LEU A 132 5.55 -4.00 -7.18
CA LEU A 132 5.91 -5.36 -7.54
C LEU A 132 4.69 -6.30 -7.52
N GLU A 133 3.87 -6.22 -6.49
CA GLU A 133 2.63 -7.00 -6.38
C GLU A 133 1.66 -6.66 -7.51
N SER A 134 1.50 -5.36 -7.83
CA SER A 134 0.68 -4.93 -8.97
C SER A 134 1.21 -5.44 -10.31
N ALA A 135 2.52 -5.59 -10.46
CA ALA A 135 3.16 -6.08 -11.67
C ALA A 135 3.11 -7.61 -11.81
N MET A 136 3.24 -8.34 -10.69
CA MET A 136 3.37 -9.81 -10.69
C MET A 136 2.15 -10.54 -11.25
N VAL A 137 0.93 -10.02 -11.06
CA VAL A 137 -0.32 -10.70 -11.45
C VAL A 137 -0.34 -10.99 -12.95
N ASN A 138 -0.04 -9.98 -13.76
CA ASN A 138 -0.06 -10.08 -15.23
C ASN A 138 1.34 -10.20 -15.84
N SER A 139 2.37 -10.46 -15.02
CA SER A 139 3.77 -10.56 -15.47
C SER A 139 4.25 -9.31 -16.21
N LEU A 140 3.70 -8.15 -15.84
CA LEU A 140 4.13 -6.84 -16.29
C LEU A 140 5.30 -6.36 -15.41
N GLY A 141 5.89 -5.24 -15.73
CA GLY A 141 6.94 -4.60 -14.94
C GLY A 141 6.63 -3.11 -14.75
N PHE A 142 7.63 -2.37 -14.29
CA PHE A 142 7.50 -0.93 -14.14
C PHE A 142 8.84 -0.23 -14.34
N GLU A 143 8.76 1.00 -14.83
CA GLU A 143 9.85 1.95 -14.86
C GLU A 143 9.39 3.21 -14.16
N ILE A 144 10.08 3.56 -13.07
CA ILE A 144 9.72 4.71 -12.22
C ILE A 144 10.93 5.58 -11.90
N GLU A 145 10.63 6.83 -11.52
CA GLU A 145 11.59 7.74 -10.93
C GLU A 145 11.19 8.08 -9.48
N THR A 146 12.17 8.11 -8.58
CA THR A 146 11.96 8.48 -7.18
C THR A 146 12.07 9.99 -7.01
N ASP A 147 11.51 10.53 -5.94
CA ASP A 147 11.71 11.92 -5.56
C ASP A 147 13.11 12.11 -4.98
N ALA A 148 13.98 12.79 -5.72
CA ALA A 148 15.37 13.03 -5.32
C ALA A 148 15.51 13.86 -4.03
N THR A 149 14.43 14.48 -3.53
CA THR A 149 14.42 15.20 -2.26
C THR A 149 14.23 14.29 -1.04
N ILE A 150 13.80 13.05 -1.28
CA ILE A 150 13.57 12.02 -0.28
C ILE A 150 14.67 10.96 -0.41
N ARG A 151 15.17 10.46 0.72
CA ARG A 151 16.13 9.36 0.71
C ARG A 151 15.52 8.12 0.02
N LYS A 152 16.22 7.55 -0.97
CA LYS A 152 15.71 6.52 -1.89
C LYS A 152 15.12 5.29 -1.15
N ASP A 153 15.81 4.81 -0.13
CA ASP A 153 15.34 3.68 0.68
C ASP A 153 14.06 4.02 1.46
N ALA A 154 13.95 5.22 2.01
CA ALA A 154 12.76 5.67 2.70
C ALA A 154 11.58 5.85 1.74
N TYR A 155 11.83 6.37 0.53
CA TYR A 155 10.82 6.50 -0.51
C TYR A 155 10.25 5.16 -0.94
N LEU A 156 11.12 4.16 -1.15
CA LEU A 156 10.76 2.85 -1.68
C LEU A 156 10.19 1.90 -0.62
N PHE A 157 10.73 1.94 0.60
CA PHE A 157 10.43 0.95 1.65
C PHE A 157 9.76 1.54 2.89
N GLY A 158 9.47 2.85 2.90
CA GLY A 158 8.65 3.45 3.94
C GLY A 158 7.20 3.00 3.82
N GLU A 159 6.58 2.69 4.97
CA GLU A 159 5.21 2.18 5.07
C GLU A 159 4.23 3.25 5.59
N GLY A 160 4.58 4.53 5.42
CA GLY A 160 3.71 5.64 5.80
C GLY A 160 2.34 5.51 5.14
N GLN A 161 1.28 5.73 5.91
CA GLN A 161 -0.12 5.52 5.52
C GLN A 161 -0.63 6.57 4.52
N SER A 162 -1.87 6.41 4.08
CA SER A 162 -2.60 7.32 3.21
C SER A 162 -1.93 7.52 1.85
N ARG A 163 -1.51 6.42 1.21
CA ARG A 163 -0.93 6.39 -0.13
C ARG A 163 -1.50 5.23 -0.94
N VAL A 164 -1.82 5.48 -2.21
CA VAL A 164 -2.33 4.47 -3.14
C VAL A 164 -1.60 4.61 -4.48
N VAL A 165 -1.12 3.49 -5.01
CA VAL A 165 -0.61 3.39 -6.37
C VAL A 165 -1.77 3.10 -7.30
N VAL A 166 -1.89 3.87 -8.39
CA VAL A 166 -2.89 3.64 -9.42
C VAL A 166 -2.24 3.56 -10.79
N SER A 167 -2.88 2.85 -11.71
CA SER A 167 -2.52 2.90 -13.13
C SER A 167 -3.63 3.48 -13.98
N THR A 168 -3.27 4.19 -15.06
CA THR A 168 -4.21 4.86 -15.95
C THR A 168 -3.63 5.04 -17.35
N SER A 169 -4.43 5.57 -18.31
CA SER A 169 -3.89 6.01 -19.58
C SER A 169 -3.32 7.43 -19.50
N SER A 170 -2.41 7.77 -20.43
CA SER A 170 -1.81 9.11 -20.49
C SER A 170 -2.86 10.23 -20.65
N GLU A 171 -3.95 9.96 -21.37
CA GLU A 171 -5.02 10.95 -21.61
C GLU A 171 -5.81 11.26 -20.33
N LYS A 172 -5.90 10.31 -19.38
CA LYS A 172 -6.64 10.46 -18.13
C LYS A 172 -5.80 11.05 -17.01
N ALA A 173 -4.47 10.99 -17.08
CA ALA A 173 -3.57 11.41 -16.00
C ALA A 173 -3.84 12.86 -15.56
N PHE A 174 -3.99 13.80 -16.51
CA PHE A 174 -4.29 15.20 -16.19
C PHE A 174 -5.65 15.38 -15.50
N VAL A 175 -6.65 14.58 -15.85
CA VAL A 175 -7.97 14.63 -15.19
C VAL A 175 -7.85 14.17 -13.74
N ILE A 176 -7.06 13.11 -13.49
CA ILE A 176 -6.78 12.59 -12.14
C ILE A 176 -6.09 13.66 -11.30
N GLU A 177 -5.07 14.33 -11.83
CA GLU A 177 -4.38 15.42 -11.12
C GLU A 177 -5.35 16.53 -10.69
N ASN A 178 -6.28 16.93 -11.56
CA ASN A 178 -7.28 17.95 -11.22
C ASN A 178 -8.23 17.48 -10.11
N ILE A 179 -8.71 16.24 -10.17
CA ILE A 179 -9.56 15.68 -9.12
C ILE A 179 -8.80 15.61 -7.78
N CYS A 180 -7.56 15.11 -7.77
CA CYS A 180 -6.73 15.10 -6.58
C CYS A 180 -6.56 16.50 -5.98
N LYS A 181 -6.34 17.50 -6.82
CA LYS A 181 -6.25 18.90 -6.39
C LYS A 181 -7.55 19.43 -5.77
N GLU A 182 -8.71 19.06 -6.30
CA GLU A 182 -10.02 19.44 -5.74
C GLU A 182 -10.21 18.87 -4.33
N TYR A 183 -9.76 17.65 -4.09
CA TYR A 183 -9.79 17.02 -2.76
C TYR A 183 -8.63 17.44 -1.84
N GLY A 184 -7.66 18.21 -2.36
CA GLY A 184 -6.46 18.59 -1.61
C GLY A 184 -5.48 17.44 -1.37
N VAL A 185 -5.57 16.38 -2.17
CA VAL A 185 -4.71 15.19 -2.07
C VAL A 185 -3.51 15.33 -3.01
N PRO A 186 -2.26 15.22 -2.53
CA PRO A 186 -1.09 15.20 -3.39
C PRO A 186 -1.12 14.04 -4.39
N VAL A 187 -0.56 14.25 -5.57
CA VAL A 187 -0.41 13.21 -6.59
C VAL A 187 0.90 13.39 -7.33
N ASN A 188 1.59 12.29 -7.62
CA ASN A 188 2.83 12.27 -8.37
C ASN A 188 2.75 11.21 -9.48
N VAL A 189 3.17 11.55 -10.68
CA VAL A 189 3.44 10.57 -11.73
C VAL A 189 4.76 9.91 -11.39
N LEU A 190 4.76 8.59 -11.20
CA LEU A 190 5.96 7.82 -10.90
C LEU A 190 6.67 7.38 -12.18
N GLY A 191 5.93 6.98 -13.20
CA GLY A 191 6.47 6.42 -14.40
C GLY A 191 5.45 5.62 -15.20
N THR A 192 5.87 4.49 -15.78
CA THR A 192 5.02 3.68 -16.67
C THR A 192 5.15 2.18 -16.40
N VAL A 193 4.09 1.46 -16.72
CA VAL A 193 4.06 -0.01 -16.76
C VAL A 193 4.88 -0.50 -17.95
N THR A 194 5.69 -1.55 -17.76
CA THR A 194 6.55 -2.16 -18.79
C THR A 194 6.19 -3.61 -19.06
N ASP A 195 6.83 -4.25 -20.05
CA ASP A 195 6.65 -5.66 -20.41
C ASP A 195 7.53 -6.59 -19.54
N GLY A 196 7.41 -6.51 -18.21
CA GLY A 196 8.07 -7.41 -17.26
C GLY A 196 9.45 -6.97 -16.76
N LYS A 197 10.02 -5.88 -17.27
CA LYS A 197 11.27 -5.30 -16.75
C LYS A 197 11.00 -4.33 -15.61
N ILE A 198 11.90 -4.29 -14.64
CA ILE A 198 11.85 -3.36 -13.51
C ILE A 198 13.02 -2.41 -13.60
N SER A 199 12.75 -1.11 -13.63
CA SER A 199 13.74 -0.04 -13.63
C SER A 199 13.35 1.06 -12.66
N ILE A 200 14.30 1.57 -11.89
CA ILE A 200 14.12 2.67 -10.94
C ILE A 200 15.26 3.66 -11.12
N ASP A 201 14.98 4.91 -11.41
CA ASP A 201 15.96 5.98 -11.68
C ASP A 201 16.98 5.57 -12.76
N GLY A 202 16.54 4.86 -13.80
CA GLY A 202 17.39 4.32 -14.87
C GLY A 202 18.22 3.09 -14.52
N GLU A 203 18.23 2.63 -13.28
CA GLU A 203 18.90 1.40 -12.83
C GLU A 203 17.99 0.18 -13.03
N GLN A 204 18.57 -0.92 -13.52
CA GLN A 204 17.82 -2.17 -13.73
C GLN A 204 17.75 -2.99 -12.45
N PHE A 205 16.55 -3.40 -12.09
CA PHE A 205 16.23 -4.23 -10.91
C PHE A 205 15.80 -5.66 -11.30
N GLY A 206 16.04 -6.10 -12.53
CA GLY A 206 15.70 -7.44 -13.01
C GLY A 206 14.32 -7.50 -13.67
N ASN A 207 13.69 -8.67 -13.59
CA ASN A 207 12.39 -8.92 -14.19
C ASN A 207 11.38 -9.36 -13.13
N THR A 208 10.13 -9.01 -13.32
CA THR A 208 9.02 -9.36 -12.42
C THR A 208 8.90 -10.86 -12.19
N ILE A 209 9.19 -11.69 -13.21
CA ILE A 209 9.13 -13.15 -13.09
C ILE A 209 10.08 -13.73 -12.03
N ASP A 210 11.24 -13.09 -11.83
CA ASP A 210 12.21 -13.53 -10.84
C ASP A 210 11.66 -13.31 -9.43
N TYR A 211 11.09 -12.15 -9.18
CA TYR A 211 10.42 -11.82 -7.91
C TYR A 211 9.18 -12.66 -7.67
N LYS A 212 8.37 -12.89 -8.72
CA LYS A 212 7.19 -13.76 -8.64
C LYS A 212 7.58 -15.17 -8.22
N ASN A 213 8.64 -15.73 -8.78
CA ASN A 213 9.13 -17.03 -8.40
C ASN A 213 9.60 -17.08 -6.93
N LEU A 214 10.23 -16.02 -6.42
CA LEU A 214 10.58 -15.91 -5.00
C LEU A 214 9.32 -15.88 -4.13
N TYR A 215 8.35 -15.05 -4.48
CA TYR A 215 7.10 -14.89 -3.75
C TYR A 215 6.30 -16.20 -3.71
N ASP A 216 6.03 -16.81 -4.86
CA ASP A 216 5.19 -18.01 -4.99
C ASP A 216 5.81 -19.23 -4.26
N ASN A 217 7.14 -19.30 -4.15
CA ASN A 217 7.84 -20.43 -3.55
C ASN A 217 8.30 -20.18 -2.10
N ALA A 218 8.15 -18.98 -1.56
CA ALA A 218 8.70 -18.60 -0.25
C ALA A 218 8.26 -19.55 0.88
N ILE A 219 6.95 -19.77 1.02
CA ILE A 219 6.41 -20.65 2.07
C ILE A 219 6.83 -22.10 1.86
N GLY A 220 6.77 -22.60 0.59
CA GLY A 220 7.18 -23.96 0.27
C GLY A 220 8.65 -24.23 0.58
N GLN A 221 9.53 -23.28 0.26
CA GLN A 221 10.96 -23.38 0.57
C GLN A 221 11.21 -23.36 2.08
N TYR A 222 10.52 -22.48 2.80
CA TYR A 222 10.62 -22.41 4.26
C TYR A 222 10.17 -23.72 4.95
N MET A 223 9.10 -24.33 4.46
CA MET A 223 8.59 -25.59 5.01
C MET A 223 9.46 -26.81 4.69
N THR A 224 10.27 -26.74 3.61
CA THR A 224 11.17 -27.84 3.20
C THR A 224 12.57 -27.73 3.79
N GLN A 225 12.93 -26.59 4.40
CA GLN A 225 14.17 -26.48 5.18
C GLN A 225 14.04 -27.43 6.38
N GLU A 226 14.82 -28.50 6.41
CA GLU A 226 14.97 -29.34 7.60
C GLU A 226 15.40 -28.43 8.76
N VAL A 227 14.61 -28.35 9.80
CA VAL A 227 15.00 -27.73 11.04
C VAL A 227 16.18 -28.56 11.55
N ALA A 228 17.39 -28.07 11.38
CA ALA A 228 18.56 -28.67 11.99
C ALA A 228 18.34 -28.61 13.51
N VAL A 229 17.99 -29.76 14.10
CA VAL A 229 17.80 -29.97 15.51
C VAL A 229 19.16 -30.06 16.21
#